data_d84a56bd4010da55de18dd710a90b481
#
_entry.id   d84a56bd4010da55de18dd710a90b481
#
_cell.length_a   1.000
_cell.length_b   1.000
_cell.length_c   1.000
_cell.angle_alpha   90.00
_cell.angle_beta   90.00
_cell.angle_gamma   90.00
#
_symmetry.space_group_name_H-M   'P 1'
#
loop_
_entity.id
_entity.type
_entity.pdbx_description
1 polymer ?
#
loop_
_entity_poly.entity_id
_entity_poly.type
_entity_poly.pdbx_seq_one_letter_code
_entity_poly.pdbx_strand_id
1 'polypeptide(L)'
;MSAYFLDSTPIMRLALENPLVNARFPKEGEILAVIDTGYEGFVLVPENVFKELRLHQLSLKRRQLILADGSTRNSFGAYAKLVSEGLDLRLDGFIETFEAVEETVIGTELLRNVRLELDYCTNTVEVMRCT
;
A
#
# COMPACT_ATOMS: atom_id res chain seq x y z
N MET A 1 -3.67 -1.93 -17.51
CA MET A 1 -3.63 -0.63 -16.82
C MET A 1 -3.12 -0.79 -15.41
N SER A 2 -2.26 0.13 -14.98
CA SER A 2 -1.63 0.04 -13.66
C SER A 2 -2.47 0.70 -12.55
N ALA A 3 -3.39 1.59 -12.91
CA ALA A 3 -4.30 2.23 -11.99
C ALA A 3 -5.64 2.47 -12.69
N TYR A 4 -6.73 2.23 -11.99
CA TYR A 4 -8.08 2.37 -12.56
C TYR A 4 -9.12 2.35 -11.45
N PHE A 5 -10.37 2.66 -11.79
CA PHE A 5 -11.48 2.46 -10.88
C PHE A 5 -11.99 1.02 -11.00
N LEU A 6 -12.01 0.30 -9.88
CA LEU A 6 -12.70 -0.97 -9.76
C LEU A 6 -14.03 -0.67 -9.08
N ASP A 7 -15.11 -0.74 -9.84
CA ASP A 7 -16.39 -0.15 -9.46
C ASP A 7 -16.19 1.34 -9.16
N SER A 8 -16.39 1.78 -7.94
CA SER A 8 -16.20 3.18 -7.58
C SER A 8 -14.95 3.44 -6.76
N THR A 9 -14.06 2.44 -6.67
CA THR A 9 -12.89 2.52 -5.83
C THR A 9 -11.63 2.67 -6.68
N PRO A 10 -10.84 3.73 -6.46
CA PRO A 10 -9.57 3.85 -7.18
C PRO A 10 -8.57 2.85 -6.64
N ILE A 11 -7.92 2.13 -7.54
CA ILE A 11 -6.93 1.13 -7.19
C ILE A 11 -5.67 1.30 -8.04
N MET A 12 -4.56 0.75 -7.55
CA MET A 12 -3.36 0.59 -8.37
C MET A 12 -2.74 -0.78 -8.15
N ARG A 13 -2.01 -1.25 -9.15
CA ARG A 13 -1.32 -2.53 -9.11
C ARG A 13 0.08 -2.34 -8.58
N LEU A 14 0.48 -3.23 -7.68
CA LEU A 14 1.82 -3.17 -7.09
C LEU A 14 2.24 -4.52 -6.54
N ALA A 15 3.52 -4.62 -6.21
CA ALA A 15 4.07 -5.73 -5.44
C ALA A 15 4.86 -5.16 -4.28
N LEU A 16 5.04 -5.96 -3.24
CA LEU A 16 5.80 -5.60 -2.06
C LEU A 16 7.01 -6.53 -1.94
N GLU A 17 8.12 -5.99 -1.48
CA GLU A 17 9.37 -6.74 -1.36
C GLU A 17 10.02 -6.47 -0.02
N ASN A 18 10.55 -7.54 0.58
CA ASN A 18 11.44 -7.45 1.72
C ASN A 18 12.83 -7.88 1.23
N PRO A 19 13.71 -6.93 0.86
CA PRO A 19 15.00 -7.29 0.25
C PRO A 19 15.95 -7.96 1.23
N LEU A 20 15.75 -7.81 2.54
CA LEU A 20 16.63 -8.39 3.55
C LEU A 20 16.55 -9.93 3.56
N VAL A 21 15.41 -10.49 3.17
CA VAL A 21 15.21 -11.94 3.14
C VAL A 21 14.80 -12.44 1.76
N ASN A 22 14.90 -11.58 0.75
CA ASN A 22 14.52 -11.89 -0.63
C ASN A 22 13.09 -12.42 -0.75
N ALA A 23 12.16 -11.81 -0.03
CA ALA A 23 10.75 -12.15 -0.07
C ALA A 23 9.98 -11.12 -0.90
N ARG A 24 8.95 -11.59 -1.60
CA ARG A 24 8.09 -10.75 -2.45
C ARG A 24 6.65 -11.23 -2.34
N PHE A 25 5.72 -10.29 -2.35
CA PHE A 25 4.30 -10.60 -2.43
C PHE A 25 3.62 -9.71 -3.47
N PRO A 26 2.88 -10.25 -4.43
CA PRO A 26 2.75 -11.70 -4.70
C PRO A 26 4.07 -12.24 -5.26
N LYS A 27 4.21 -13.54 -5.29
CA LYS A 27 5.45 -14.15 -5.82
C LYS A 27 5.64 -13.81 -7.28
N GLU A 28 4.56 -13.76 -8.03
CA GLU A 28 4.54 -13.36 -9.44
C GLU A 28 3.41 -12.36 -9.66
N GLY A 29 3.63 -11.41 -10.57
CA GLY A 29 2.63 -10.41 -10.91
C GLY A 29 2.50 -9.32 -9.87
N GLU A 30 1.32 -8.72 -9.79
CA GLU A 30 1.01 -7.62 -8.89
C GLU A 30 -0.35 -7.82 -8.25
N ILE A 31 -0.53 -7.26 -7.05
CA ILE A 31 -1.83 -7.23 -6.38
C ILE A 31 -2.49 -5.87 -6.63
N LEU A 32 -3.79 -5.82 -6.33
CA LEU A 32 -4.54 -4.58 -6.34
C LEU A 32 -4.50 -3.95 -4.95
N ALA A 33 -4.19 -2.68 -4.90
CA ALA A 33 -4.21 -1.92 -3.66
C ALA A 33 -5.19 -0.76 -3.79
N VAL A 34 -5.98 -0.55 -2.74
CA VAL A 34 -6.94 0.56 -2.70
C VAL A 34 -6.17 1.85 -2.44
N ILE A 35 -6.48 2.88 -3.23
CA ILE A 35 -5.96 4.23 -3.01
C ILE A 35 -6.89 4.92 -2.03
N ASP A 36 -6.41 5.18 -0.81
CA ASP A 36 -7.23 5.76 0.26
C ASP A 36 -6.58 7.03 0.79
N THR A 37 -7.08 8.18 0.38
CA THR A 37 -6.55 9.47 0.80
C THR A 37 -6.88 9.80 2.26
N GLY A 38 -7.73 8.99 2.90
CA GLY A 38 -8.02 9.11 4.33
C GLY A 38 -7.08 8.29 5.22
N TYR A 39 -6.26 7.44 4.62
CA TYR A 39 -5.24 6.69 5.37
C TYR A 39 -3.93 7.48 5.30
N GLU A 40 -3.38 7.82 6.46
CA GLU A 40 -2.18 8.68 6.53
C GLU A 40 -0.86 7.93 6.39
N GLY A 41 -0.88 6.61 6.39
CA GLY A 41 0.33 5.81 6.30
C GLY A 41 0.82 5.57 4.87
N PHE A 42 1.78 4.68 4.76
CA PHE A 42 2.39 4.30 3.48
C PHE A 42 1.62 3.13 2.85
N VAL A 43 1.69 1.94 3.46
CA VAL A 43 0.96 0.75 3.00
C VAL A 43 0.45 -0.02 4.21
N LEU A 44 -0.82 -0.38 4.16
CA LEU A 44 -1.48 -1.24 5.14
C LEU A 44 -1.84 -2.55 4.45
N VAL A 45 -1.49 -3.68 5.04
CA VAL A 45 -1.69 -5.00 4.43
C VAL A 45 -2.40 -5.95 5.40
N PRO A 46 -3.09 -6.99 4.86
CA PRO A 46 -3.57 -8.08 5.70
C PRO A 46 -2.40 -8.80 6.39
N GLU A 47 -2.68 -9.42 7.52
CA GLU A 47 -1.63 -10.09 8.30
C GLU A 47 -0.95 -11.22 7.53
N ASN A 48 -1.69 -11.95 6.68
CA ASN A 48 -1.08 -13.02 5.88
C ASN A 48 -0.03 -12.47 4.90
N VAL A 49 -0.26 -11.29 4.33
CA VAL A 49 0.71 -10.64 3.44
C VAL A 49 1.96 -10.23 4.22
N PHE A 50 1.75 -9.67 5.40
CA PHE A 50 2.83 -9.25 6.28
C PHE A 50 3.74 -10.43 6.64
N LYS A 51 3.13 -11.58 6.93
CA LYS A 51 3.85 -12.81 7.27
C LYS A 51 4.58 -13.40 6.06
N GLU A 52 3.95 -13.42 4.89
CA GLU A 52 4.60 -13.92 3.69
C GLU A 52 5.82 -13.09 3.29
N LEU A 53 5.78 -11.80 3.57
CA LEU A 53 6.94 -10.93 3.38
C LEU A 53 7.99 -11.09 4.48
N ARG A 54 7.69 -11.89 5.50
CA ARG A 54 8.57 -12.14 6.65
C ARG A 54 8.92 -10.85 7.40
N LEU A 55 8.03 -9.87 7.34
CA LEU A 55 8.23 -8.59 8.02
C LEU A 55 8.15 -8.72 9.54
N HIS A 56 7.40 -9.73 10.03
CA HIS A 56 7.32 -10.02 11.46
C HIS A 56 8.67 -10.45 12.08
N GLN A 57 9.65 -10.77 11.24
CA GLN A 57 10.99 -11.14 11.67
C GLN A 57 11.94 -9.95 11.78
N LEU A 58 11.48 -8.77 11.35
CA LEU A 58 12.28 -7.56 11.40
C LEU A 58 12.02 -6.82 12.71
N SER A 59 12.76 -5.74 12.92
CA SER A 59 12.57 -4.86 14.06
C SER A 59 11.26 -4.08 13.89
N LEU A 60 10.22 -4.50 14.59
CA LEU A 60 8.88 -3.94 14.42
C LEU A 60 8.73 -2.63 15.17
N LYS A 61 7.98 -1.71 14.57
CA LYS A 61 7.54 -0.46 15.19
C LYS A 61 6.04 -0.49 15.33
N ARG A 62 5.54 0.14 16.38
CA ARG A 62 4.11 0.24 16.64
C ARG A 62 3.63 1.65 16.40
N ARG A 63 2.41 1.77 15.88
CA ARG A 63 1.73 3.07 15.80
C ARG A 63 0.25 2.90 16.11
N GLN A 64 -0.37 4.03 16.42
CA GLN A 64 -1.80 4.08 16.64
C GLN A 64 -2.44 4.74 15.43
N LEU A 65 -3.42 4.03 14.84
CA LEU A 65 -4.18 4.53 13.70
C LEU A 65 -5.57 4.95 14.15
N ILE A 66 -6.04 6.07 13.61
CA ILE A 66 -7.41 6.53 13.82
C ILE A 66 -8.19 6.17 12.56
N LEU A 67 -9.23 5.38 12.73
CA LEU A 67 -10.08 4.95 11.63
C LEU A 67 -11.16 5.98 11.35
N ALA A 68 -11.84 5.82 10.20
CA ALA A 68 -12.86 6.77 9.74
C ALA A 68 -14.03 6.94 10.73
N ASP A 69 -14.33 5.90 11.52
CA ASP A 69 -15.39 5.95 12.55
C ASP A 69 -14.93 6.56 13.87
N GLY A 70 -13.68 7.04 13.95
CA GLY A 70 -13.10 7.61 15.15
C GLY A 70 -12.46 6.61 16.10
N SER A 71 -12.63 5.30 15.84
CA SER A 71 -11.97 4.27 16.66
C SER A 71 -10.48 4.23 16.37
N THR A 72 -9.72 3.64 17.30
CA THR A 72 -8.27 3.50 17.14
C THR A 72 -7.88 2.04 17.03
N ARG A 73 -6.78 1.80 16.31
CA ARG A 73 -6.16 0.47 16.22
C ARG A 73 -4.67 0.63 16.42
N ASN A 74 -4.09 -0.34 17.10
CA ASN A 74 -2.63 -0.41 17.22
C ASN A 74 -2.11 -1.25 16.08
N SER A 75 -1.32 -0.63 15.22
CA SER A 75 -0.64 -1.33 14.14
C SER A 75 0.78 -1.66 14.52
N PHE A 76 1.37 -2.59 13.79
CA PHE A 76 2.80 -2.85 13.87
C PHE A 76 3.32 -3.03 12.44
N GLY A 77 4.56 -2.65 12.24
CA GLY A 77 5.10 -2.64 10.88
C GLY A 77 6.61 -2.58 10.83
N ALA A 78 7.11 -2.61 9.61
CA ALA A 78 8.53 -2.55 9.32
C ALA A 78 8.74 -1.87 7.96
N TYR A 79 9.93 -1.37 7.73
CA TYR A 79 10.28 -0.75 6.46
C TYR A 79 10.59 -1.81 5.41
N ALA A 80 10.03 -1.65 4.24
CA ALA A 80 10.23 -2.54 3.12
C ALA A 80 10.01 -1.75 1.82
N LYS A 81 9.90 -2.45 0.70
CA LYS A 81 9.87 -1.81 -0.62
C LYS A 81 8.55 -2.07 -1.32
N LEU A 82 8.04 -1.03 -1.98
CA LEU A 82 6.91 -1.12 -2.88
C LEU A 82 7.42 -0.97 -4.31
N VAL A 83 6.92 -1.82 -5.19
CA VAL A 83 7.27 -1.81 -6.61
C VAL A 83 6.00 -1.79 -7.45
N SER A 84 5.94 -0.88 -8.41
CA SER A 84 4.90 -0.89 -9.43
C SER A 84 5.59 -0.76 -10.79
N GLU A 85 5.66 -1.87 -11.52
CA GLU A 85 6.38 -1.91 -12.79
C GLU A 85 5.74 -1.03 -13.85
N GLY A 86 4.43 -1.09 -13.97
CA GLY A 86 3.70 -0.31 -14.96
C GLY A 86 3.82 1.20 -14.76
N LEU A 87 4.11 1.65 -13.55
CA LEU A 87 4.30 3.05 -13.20
C LEU A 87 5.78 3.40 -12.99
N ASP A 88 6.67 2.42 -13.12
CA ASP A 88 8.10 2.57 -12.87
C ASP A 88 8.38 3.19 -11.49
N LEU A 89 7.68 2.68 -10.47
CA LEU A 89 7.85 3.13 -9.09
C LEU A 89 8.60 2.08 -8.27
N ARG A 90 9.57 2.54 -7.49
CA ARG A 90 10.23 1.74 -6.46
C ARG A 90 10.42 2.66 -5.27
N LEU A 91 9.68 2.39 -4.21
CA LEU A 91 9.66 3.26 -3.03
C LEU A 91 9.89 2.45 -1.76
N ASP A 92 10.68 2.99 -0.85
CA ASP A 92 10.83 2.42 0.48
C ASP A 92 9.85 3.12 1.41
N GLY A 93 9.24 2.36 2.30
CA GLY A 93 8.32 2.94 3.27
C GLY A 93 7.86 1.94 4.31
N PHE A 94 7.03 2.42 5.21
CA PHE A 94 6.55 1.65 6.34
C PHE A 94 5.33 0.82 5.94
N ILE A 95 5.50 -0.51 5.97
CA ILE A 95 4.41 -1.45 5.71
C ILE A 95 3.92 -1.94 7.05
N GLU A 96 2.63 -1.77 7.31
CA GLU A 96 2.03 -2.08 8.60
C GLU A 96 0.79 -2.93 8.46
N THR A 97 0.41 -3.55 9.55
CA THR A 97 -0.79 -4.39 9.63
C THR A 97 -1.40 -4.30 11.01
N PHE A 98 -2.65 -4.69 11.12
CA PHE A 98 -3.32 -4.98 12.38
C PHE A 98 -4.37 -6.07 12.13
N GLU A 99 -4.94 -6.58 13.22
CA GLU A 99 -5.98 -7.61 13.11
C GLU A 99 -7.16 -7.12 12.29
N ALA A 100 -7.68 -7.99 11.43
CA ALA A 100 -8.88 -7.77 10.60
C ALA A 100 -8.69 -6.84 9.38
N VAL A 101 -7.46 -6.50 9.00
CA VAL A 101 -7.23 -5.86 7.71
C VAL A 101 -7.51 -6.86 6.60
N GLU A 102 -8.43 -6.52 5.69
CA GLU A 102 -8.87 -7.45 4.65
C GLU A 102 -8.27 -7.18 3.27
N GLU A 103 -7.79 -5.96 3.03
CA GLU A 103 -7.23 -5.60 1.73
C GLU A 103 -6.01 -4.70 1.88
N THR A 104 -5.19 -4.67 0.84
CA THR A 104 -4.04 -3.78 0.81
C THR A 104 -4.49 -2.37 0.49
N VAL A 105 -4.02 -1.42 1.28
CA VAL A 105 -4.41 -0.01 1.18
C VAL A 105 -3.15 0.83 1.12
N ILE A 106 -3.13 1.80 0.21
CA ILE A 106 -2.06 2.79 0.16
C ILE A 106 -2.59 4.14 0.60
N GLY A 107 -1.76 4.85 1.34
CA GLY A 107 -2.15 6.10 1.96
C GLY A 107 -1.35 7.30 1.49
N THR A 108 -1.59 8.43 2.16
CA THR A 108 -1.03 9.71 1.75
C THR A 108 0.47 9.79 1.85
N GLU A 109 1.09 9.02 2.74
CA GLU A 109 2.56 9.00 2.83
C GLU A 109 3.18 8.46 1.53
N LEU A 110 2.59 7.42 0.95
CA LEU A 110 2.99 6.94 -0.37
C LEU A 110 2.64 7.95 -1.45
N LEU A 111 1.44 8.48 -1.39
CA LEU A 111 0.92 9.37 -2.43
C LEU A 111 1.67 10.69 -2.53
N ARG A 112 2.43 11.07 -1.50
CA ARG A 112 3.31 12.25 -1.57
C ARG A 112 4.44 12.10 -2.59
N ASN A 113 4.68 10.90 -3.07
CA ASN A 113 5.72 10.59 -4.05
C ASN A 113 5.19 10.59 -5.48
N VAL A 114 3.90 10.81 -5.67
CA VAL A 114 3.26 10.71 -6.98
C VAL A 114 2.30 11.86 -7.21
N ARG A 115 1.97 12.06 -8.46
CA ARG A 115 0.85 12.90 -8.86
C ARG A 115 -0.33 11.98 -9.14
N LEU A 116 -1.39 12.15 -8.38
CA LEU A 116 -2.60 11.36 -8.52
C LEU A 116 -3.71 12.20 -9.11
N GLU A 117 -4.33 11.70 -10.18
CA GLU A 117 -5.49 12.33 -10.78
C GLU A 117 -6.65 11.34 -10.80
N LEU A 118 -7.73 11.72 -10.14
CA LEU A 118 -8.97 10.96 -10.11
C LEU A 118 -10.01 11.72 -10.93
N ASP A 119 -10.37 11.19 -12.09
CA ASP A 119 -11.34 11.82 -12.98
C ASP A 119 -12.61 10.99 -12.98
N TYR A 120 -13.61 11.46 -12.23
CA TYR A 120 -14.89 10.78 -12.13
C TYR A 120 -15.76 10.96 -13.37
N CYS A 121 -15.51 12.02 -14.14
CA CYS A 121 -16.26 12.26 -15.38
C CYS A 121 -15.94 11.21 -16.44
N THR A 122 -14.67 10.88 -16.59
CA THR A 122 -14.19 9.90 -17.57
C THR A 122 -13.94 8.52 -16.96
N ASN A 123 -14.12 8.40 -15.65
CA ASN A 123 -13.89 7.17 -14.89
C ASN A 123 -12.45 6.65 -15.06
N THR A 124 -11.48 7.55 -14.94
CA THR A 124 -10.06 7.22 -15.09
C THR A 124 -9.25 7.60 -13.87
N VAL A 125 -8.21 6.82 -13.60
CA VAL A 125 -7.23 7.07 -12.55
C VAL A 125 -5.87 7.16 -13.22
N GLU A 126 -5.13 8.23 -12.95
CA GLU A 126 -3.76 8.36 -13.40
C GLU A 126 -2.83 8.55 -12.21
N VAL A 127 -1.75 7.80 -12.21
CA VAL A 127 -0.68 7.90 -11.21
C VAL A 127 0.62 8.12 -11.97
N MET A 128 1.30 9.20 -11.65
CA MET A 128 2.54 9.57 -12.31
C MET A 128 3.59 9.90 -11.26
N ARG A 129 4.85 9.65 -11.59
CA ARG A 129 5.94 10.08 -10.70
C ARG A 129 6.00 11.60 -10.66
N CYS A 130 6.39 12.14 -9.52
CA CYS A 130 6.72 13.56 -9.42
C CYS A 130 8.01 13.85 -10.19
N THR A 131 8.06 14.93 -10.89
CA THR A 131 9.23 15.36 -11.67
C THR A 131 9.93 16.51 -11.00
#